data_ee3b3ee2677361851c0abeb2f2ee6d7e
#
_entry.id   ee3b3ee2677361851c0abeb2f2ee6d7e
#
_cell.length_a   1.000
_cell.length_b   1.000
_cell.length_c   1.000
_cell.angle_alpha   90.00
_cell.angle_beta   90.00
_cell.angle_gamma   90.00
#
_symmetry.space_group_name_H-M   'P 1'
#
loop_
_entity.id
_entity.type
_entity.pdbx_description
1 polymer ?
#
loop_
_entity_poly.entity_id
_entity_poly.type
_entity_poly.pdbx_seq_one_letter_code
_entity_poly.pdbx_strand_id
1 'polypeptide(L)'
;VLRQEEVIGSEYDGYVNYFHKSEDRIGVGQLAYTVDESGQIMDYLNSASSDDSFLSDSDYQQIQTDIVTFLDGFESSNFSSVYEFRDELKSTVQKMASSYILDDIDQLSSSGLSSGIHECTAKDTGIITFNTDSMTGKTFDDLTSDDFTPASQSALKRTEFENNQLVVKGDPVYRLCTNENWSVAIETDADTAKALADDAYIQVRFLKNQETLWASVSSRTDEAGNTFVDLSFSNSMIDFCNDRYVRLELLTEQKRGLKVPNSSIVQSDFFLVPKDFVTTGPSGNQGVLLETYDEDGTKSVVFTEAAPYSEKDDSYYLDESVLKAGDVIDKPDSTDTFTISDHAQLTGVYNINRGYADFREISILYQNDEYAIVQPNSPYGLREYDHIVLNASAVTPDTIIYQ
;
A
#
# COMPACT_ATOMS: atom_id res chain seq x y z
N VAL A 1 13.38 5.39 -0.59
CA VAL A 1 13.11 6.29 0.54
C VAL A 1 13.96 7.54 0.42
N LEU A 2 13.31 8.69 0.47
CA LEU A 2 13.92 10.01 0.43
C LEU A 2 13.64 10.73 1.76
N ARG A 3 14.58 11.52 2.21
CA ARG A 3 14.47 12.27 3.47
C ARG A 3 15.41 13.46 3.48
N GLN A 4 15.11 14.45 4.31
CA GLN A 4 16.04 15.55 4.53
C GLN A 4 17.14 15.06 5.47
N GLU A 5 18.35 14.96 4.95
CA GLU A 5 19.50 14.42 5.65
C GLU A 5 20.76 15.23 5.36
N GLU A 6 21.60 15.34 6.36
CA GLU A 6 22.88 16.03 6.29
C GLU A 6 24.00 15.09 6.74
N VAL A 7 25.10 15.07 6.01
CA VAL A 7 26.30 14.34 6.40
C VAL A 7 27.21 15.31 7.15
N ILE A 8 27.50 14.97 8.39
CA ILE A 8 28.31 15.80 9.26
C ILE A 8 29.76 15.36 9.17
N GLY A 9 30.65 16.32 8.90
CA GLY A 9 32.10 16.12 8.86
C GLY A 9 32.75 16.31 10.20
N SER A 10 33.85 15.58 10.45
CA SER A 10 34.67 15.73 11.64
C SER A 10 35.22 17.14 11.81
N GLU A 11 35.22 17.66 13.03
CA GLU A 11 35.78 18.96 13.35
C GLU A 11 37.30 18.92 13.61
N TYR A 12 37.84 17.73 13.90
CA TYR A 12 39.24 17.49 14.25
C TYR A 12 39.78 16.26 13.54
N ASP A 13 41.11 16.16 13.52
CA ASP A 13 41.82 14.95 13.05
C ASP A 13 42.01 13.99 14.23
N GLY A 14 41.83 12.71 14.06
CA GLY A 14 42.00 11.73 15.11
C GLY A 14 41.08 10.52 15.02
N TYR A 15 40.96 9.79 16.12
CA TYR A 15 40.10 8.60 16.22
C TYR A 15 38.74 8.97 16.77
N VAL A 16 37.69 8.62 16.02
CA VAL A 16 36.30 8.97 16.35
C VAL A 16 35.69 7.94 17.30
N ASN A 17 34.94 8.43 18.33
CA ASN A 17 34.18 7.57 19.23
C ASN A 17 32.74 8.08 19.35
N TYR A 18 31.77 7.19 19.19
CA TYR A 18 30.34 7.49 19.22
C TYR A 18 29.70 7.05 20.54
N PHE A 19 28.70 7.84 21.01
CA PHE A 19 27.99 7.62 22.26
C PHE A 19 26.51 7.34 22.08
N HIS A 20 26.05 7.38 20.85
CA HIS A 20 24.68 7.04 20.44
C HIS A 20 24.70 5.74 19.66
N LYS A 21 23.59 5.01 19.68
CA LYS A 21 23.34 3.97 18.69
C LYS A 21 22.75 4.61 17.43
N SER A 22 22.86 3.92 16.31
CA SER A 22 22.15 4.31 15.08
C SER A 22 20.66 4.38 15.38
N GLU A 23 19.96 5.39 14.82
CA GLU A 23 18.53 5.65 15.03
C GLU A 23 18.18 6.33 16.36
N ASP A 24 19.15 6.68 17.21
CA ASP A 24 18.88 7.52 18.39
C ASP A 24 18.48 8.94 17.95
N ARG A 25 17.62 9.58 18.75
CA ARG A 25 17.33 11.00 18.63
C ARG A 25 18.41 11.81 19.36
N ILE A 26 18.93 12.83 18.71
CA ILE A 26 19.89 13.76 19.29
C ILE A 26 19.36 15.19 19.21
N GLY A 27 19.59 15.94 20.28
CA GLY A 27 19.23 17.37 20.36
C GLY A 27 20.44 18.28 20.19
N VAL A 28 20.18 19.53 19.85
CA VAL A 28 21.21 20.57 19.77
C VAL A 28 22.00 20.64 21.08
N GLY A 29 23.35 20.64 20.97
CA GLY A 29 24.25 20.74 22.10
C GLY A 29 24.50 19.43 22.85
N GLN A 30 23.83 18.34 22.51
CA GLN A 30 24.16 17.01 23.03
C GLN A 30 25.45 16.49 22.40
N LEU A 31 26.23 15.73 23.17
CA LEU A 31 27.45 15.10 22.67
C LEU A 31 27.11 14.09 21.59
N ALA A 32 27.62 14.30 20.37
CA ALA A 32 27.42 13.39 19.24
C ALA A 32 28.57 12.38 19.11
N TYR A 33 29.80 12.85 19.24
CA TYR A 33 31.01 12.04 19.14
C TYR A 33 32.17 12.73 19.85
N THR A 34 33.25 11.98 20.11
CA THR A 34 34.53 12.57 20.47
C THR A 34 35.59 12.23 19.43
N VAL A 35 36.61 13.07 19.34
CA VAL A 35 37.80 12.79 18.53
C VAL A 35 39.02 12.75 19.45
N ASP A 36 39.75 11.64 19.45
CA ASP A 36 40.99 11.41 20.16
C ASP A 36 42.15 11.56 19.16
N GLU A 37 42.90 12.70 19.24
CA GLU A 37 44.05 12.97 18.40
C GLU A 37 45.20 11.98 18.63
N SER A 38 45.27 11.45 19.84
CA SER A 38 46.41 10.60 20.27
C SER A 38 46.21 9.10 20.10
N GLY A 39 44.94 8.64 20.01
CA GLY A 39 44.55 7.24 20.03
C GLY A 39 44.69 6.57 21.41
N GLN A 40 44.90 7.34 22.48
CA GLN A 40 45.16 6.81 23.82
C GLN A 40 43.91 6.16 24.47
N ILE A 41 42.69 6.54 24.03
CA ILE A 41 41.46 5.89 24.51
C ILE A 41 41.53 4.39 24.22
N MET A 42 41.96 4.01 23.05
CA MET A 42 42.05 2.60 22.64
C MET A 42 43.16 1.84 23.43
N ASP A 43 44.28 2.50 23.65
CA ASP A 43 45.38 1.93 24.49
C ASP A 43 44.91 1.74 25.95
N TYR A 44 44.14 2.69 26.49
CA TYR A 44 43.54 2.59 27.80
C TYR A 44 42.53 1.43 27.88
N LEU A 45 41.62 1.31 26.91
CA LEU A 45 40.64 0.22 26.83
C LEU A 45 41.35 -1.15 26.72
N ASN A 46 42.37 -1.26 25.91
CA ASN A 46 43.13 -2.50 25.76
C ASN A 46 43.90 -2.87 27.05
N SER A 47 44.33 -1.89 27.81
CA SER A 47 45.00 -2.11 29.11
C SER A 47 44.04 -2.49 30.22
N ALA A 48 42.84 -1.91 30.22
CA ALA A 48 41.79 -2.20 31.20
C ALA A 48 41.11 -3.57 30.96
N SER A 49 41.09 -4.05 29.69
CA SER A 49 40.43 -5.32 29.32
C SER A 49 41.05 -6.59 29.90
N SER A 50 42.14 -6.48 30.67
CA SER A 50 42.81 -7.66 31.26
C SER A 50 42.23 -8.09 32.60
N ASP A 51 41.48 -7.24 33.31
CA ASP A 51 41.04 -7.54 34.69
C ASP A 51 39.55 -7.23 35.03
N ASP A 52 38.86 -6.37 34.28
CA ASP A 52 37.46 -6.02 34.54
C ASP A 52 36.62 -6.08 33.22
N SER A 53 35.37 -6.57 33.30
CA SER A 53 34.47 -6.51 32.17
C SER A 53 34.00 -5.06 31.94
N PHE A 54 34.05 -4.58 30.67
CA PHE A 54 33.55 -3.25 30.31
C PHE A 54 32.04 -3.08 30.47
N LEU A 55 31.34 -4.19 30.58
CA LEU A 55 29.88 -4.22 30.69
C LEU A 55 29.48 -4.43 32.13
N SER A 56 28.57 -3.60 32.63
CA SER A 56 27.94 -3.78 33.90
C SER A 56 26.94 -4.93 33.89
N ASP A 57 26.55 -5.42 35.07
CA ASP A 57 25.47 -6.43 35.16
C ASP A 57 24.17 -5.96 34.53
N SER A 58 23.87 -4.66 34.52
CA SER A 58 22.72 -4.07 33.86
C SER A 58 22.84 -4.12 32.34
N ASP A 59 24.03 -3.94 31.79
CA ASP A 59 24.28 -4.04 30.36
C ASP A 59 24.09 -5.47 29.83
N TYR A 60 24.59 -6.45 30.59
CA TYR A 60 24.34 -7.87 30.30
C TYR A 60 22.84 -8.21 30.32
N GLN A 61 22.08 -7.67 31.31
CA GLN A 61 20.63 -7.88 31.36
C GLN A 61 19.91 -7.24 30.17
N GLN A 62 20.34 -6.05 29.72
CA GLN A 62 19.78 -5.39 28.56
C GLN A 62 20.03 -6.22 27.29
N ILE A 63 21.27 -6.63 27.04
CA ILE A 63 21.63 -7.50 25.92
C ILE A 63 20.82 -8.80 25.94
N GLN A 64 20.67 -9.41 27.11
CA GLN A 64 19.85 -10.61 27.27
C GLN A 64 18.37 -10.37 26.88
N THR A 65 17.84 -9.24 27.32
CA THR A 65 16.45 -8.84 27.02
C THR A 65 16.27 -8.64 25.52
N ASP A 66 17.20 -7.95 24.86
CA ASP A 66 17.16 -7.69 23.42
C ASP A 66 17.20 -9.00 22.63
N ILE A 67 18.08 -9.95 23.02
CA ILE A 67 18.17 -11.29 22.40
C ILE A 67 16.86 -12.07 22.59
N VAL A 68 16.28 -12.08 23.78
CA VAL A 68 15.02 -12.80 24.06
C VAL A 68 13.87 -12.19 23.26
N THR A 69 13.77 -10.87 23.23
CA THR A 69 12.75 -10.16 22.45
C THR A 69 12.86 -10.48 20.95
N PHE A 70 14.07 -10.51 20.42
CA PHE A 70 14.30 -10.91 19.05
C PHE A 70 13.89 -12.36 18.78
N LEU A 71 14.26 -13.29 19.67
CA LEU A 71 13.92 -14.71 19.51
C LEU A 71 12.42 -14.98 19.59
N ASP A 72 11.71 -14.26 20.44
CA ASP A 72 10.25 -14.37 20.58
C ASP A 72 9.50 -13.85 19.34
N GLY A 73 10.07 -12.86 18.65
CA GLY A 73 9.51 -12.29 17.41
C GLY A 73 10.06 -12.88 16.12
N PHE A 74 11.01 -13.79 16.17
CA PHE A 74 11.70 -14.29 14.98
C PHE A 74 10.84 -15.23 14.14
N GLU A 75 10.63 -14.86 12.90
CA GLU A 75 10.01 -15.70 11.89
C GLU A 75 11.04 -16.17 10.85
N SER A 76 11.16 -17.47 10.64
CA SER A 76 12.12 -18.05 9.67
C SER A 76 11.87 -17.65 8.22
N SER A 77 10.70 -17.13 7.90
CA SER A 77 10.34 -16.55 6.60
C SER A 77 10.98 -15.19 6.35
N ASN A 78 11.38 -14.47 7.41
CA ASN A 78 12.02 -13.14 7.36
C ASN A 78 13.46 -13.19 7.89
N PHE A 79 14.36 -13.83 7.13
CA PHE A 79 15.76 -13.96 7.55
C PHE A 79 16.52 -12.63 7.56
N SER A 80 16.02 -11.58 6.89
CA SER A 80 16.64 -10.24 6.91
C SER A 80 16.67 -9.63 8.32
N SER A 81 15.70 -9.95 9.17
CA SER A 81 15.63 -9.49 10.56
C SER A 81 16.85 -9.91 11.41
N VAL A 82 17.53 -11.00 11.02
CA VAL A 82 18.78 -11.44 11.70
C VAL A 82 19.92 -10.44 11.48
N TYR A 83 20.01 -9.89 10.27
CA TYR A 83 21.06 -8.91 9.95
C TYR A 83 20.76 -7.57 10.63
N GLU A 84 19.50 -7.15 10.65
CA GLU A 84 19.05 -5.96 11.36
C GLU A 84 19.33 -6.06 12.85
N PHE A 85 18.94 -7.16 13.48
CA PHE A 85 19.21 -7.43 14.89
C PHE A 85 20.73 -7.49 15.22
N ARG A 86 21.54 -8.10 14.34
CA ARG A 86 23.00 -8.11 14.50
C ARG A 86 23.56 -6.68 14.54
N ASP A 87 23.09 -5.82 13.63
CA ASP A 87 23.58 -4.45 13.54
C ASP A 87 23.09 -3.59 14.71
N GLU A 88 21.85 -3.82 15.18
CA GLU A 88 21.31 -3.22 16.40
C GLU A 88 22.10 -3.65 17.64
N LEU A 89 22.36 -4.94 17.78
CA LEU A 89 23.14 -5.47 18.91
C LEU A 89 24.57 -4.91 18.91
N LYS A 90 25.23 -4.84 17.72
CA LYS A 90 26.53 -4.22 17.57
C LYS A 90 26.52 -2.77 18.03
N SER A 91 25.51 -1.99 17.61
CA SER A 91 25.35 -0.58 18.01
C SER A 91 25.11 -0.41 19.50
N THR A 92 24.31 -1.29 20.11
CA THR A 92 24.03 -1.28 21.56
C THR A 92 25.30 -1.56 22.37
N VAL A 93 26.07 -2.57 21.99
CA VAL A 93 27.36 -2.90 22.65
C VAL A 93 28.36 -1.76 22.49
N GLN A 94 28.44 -1.15 21.32
CA GLN A 94 29.30 0.02 21.07
C GLN A 94 28.91 1.20 21.96
N LYS A 95 27.62 1.50 22.10
CA LYS A 95 27.11 2.56 22.99
C LYS A 95 27.49 2.30 24.46
N MET A 96 27.31 1.08 24.94
CA MET A 96 27.67 0.70 26.28
C MET A 96 29.19 0.87 26.56
N ALA A 97 30.02 0.38 25.63
CA ALA A 97 31.47 0.56 25.74
C ALA A 97 31.88 2.04 25.70
N SER A 98 31.23 2.84 24.87
CA SER A 98 31.50 4.28 24.77
C SER A 98 31.03 5.03 25.99
N SER A 99 29.92 4.66 26.62
CA SER A 99 29.44 5.25 27.89
C SER A 99 30.43 4.99 29.05
N TYR A 100 31.01 3.79 29.09
CA TYR A 100 32.07 3.49 30.05
C TYR A 100 33.29 4.43 29.93
N ILE A 101 33.68 4.71 28.66
CA ILE A 101 34.76 5.67 28.37
C ILE A 101 34.43 7.07 28.87
N LEU A 102 33.18 7.53 28.71
CA LEU A 102 32.75 8.86 29.16
C LEU A 102 32.81 9.00 30.68
N ASP A 103 32.35 7.98 31.42
CA ASP A 103 32.39 7.97 32.90
C ASP A 103 33.83 8.04 33.42
N ASP A 104 34.79 7.51 32.67
CA ASP A 104 36.22 7.53 33.00
C ASP A 104 36.99 8.73 32.42
N ILE A 105 36.45 9.49 31.47
CA ILE A 105 37.10 10.70 30.90
C ILE A 105 37.36 11.74 31.99
N ASP A 106 36.49 11.93 32.96
CA ASP A 106 36.72 12.80 34.12
C ASP A 106 37.91 12.33 34.98
N GLN A 107 38.16 11.04 35.09
CA GLN A 107 39.32 10.48 35.74
C GLN A 107 40.57 10.60 34.86
N LEU A 108 40.46 10.39 33.54
CA LEU A 108 41.50 10.61 32.55
C LEU A 108 41.92 12.10 32.52
N SER A 109 40.96 13.02 32.65
CA SER A 109 41.24 14.47 32.78
C SER A 109 42.11 14.80 33.95
N SER A 110 41.94 14.12 35.09
CA SER A 110 42.75 14.30 36.30
C SER A 110 44.15 13.73 36.15
N SER A 111 44.38 12.81 35.20
CA SER A 111 45.66 12.18 34.89
C SER A 111 46.48 12.91 33.80
N GLY A 112 45.96 13.99 33.23
CA GLY A 112 46.64 14.79 32.19
C GLY A 112 46.51 14.26 30.78
N LEU A 113 45.69 13.21 30.54
CA LEU A 113 45.48 12.58 29.25
C LEU A 113 44.38 13.30 28.42
N SER A 114 43.67 14.29 28.98
CA SER A 114 42.54 14.97 28.28
C SER A 114 42.95 15.99 27.21
N SER A 115 44.23 16.34 27.11
CA SER A 115 44.63 17.42 26.20
C SER A 115 44.53 17.11 24.68
N GLY A 116 44.15 15.89 24.34
CA GLY A 116 43.97 15.46 22.93
C GLY A 116 42.58 14.90 22.65
N ILE A 117 41.63 15.01 23.57
CA ILE A 117 40.24 14.53 23.36
C ILE A 117 39.32 15.73 23.17
N HIS A 118 38.64 15.78 22.03
CA HIS A 118 37.70 16.83 21.65
C HIS A 118 36.27 16.31 21.67
N GLU A 119 35.42 16.96 22.46
CA GLU A 119 33.99 16.69 22.49
C GLU A 119 33.29 17.47 21.37
N CYS A 120 32.56 16.77 20.51
CA CYS A 120 31.83 17.34 19.39
C CYS A 120 30.32 17.18 19.63
N THR A 121 29.61 18.30 19.71
CA THR A 121 28.17 18.35 19.98
C THR A 121 27.37 18.52 18.71
N ALA A 122 26.12 18.01 18.71
CA ALA A 122 25.21 18.16 17.58
C ALA A 122 24.81 19.65 17.42
N LYS A 123 24.85 20.14 16.18
CA LYS A 123 24.48 21.51 15.81
C LYS A 123 22.99 21.65 15.55
N ASP A 124 22.35 20.55 15.13
CA ASP A 124 20.93 20.45 14.87
C ASP A 124 20.32 19.27 15.59
N THR A 125 18.99 19.28 15.73
CA THR A 125 18.24 18.16 16.28
C THR A 125 17.85 17.20 15.15
N GLY A 126 17.81 15.89 15.43
CA GLY A 126 17.40 14.90 14.45
C GLY A 126 17.60 13.46 14.90
N ILE A 127 17.57 12.56 13.93
CA ILE A 127 17.89 11.14 14.13
C ILE A 127 19.28 10.90 13.58
N ILE A 128 20.19 10.43 14.44
CA ILE A 128 21.58 10.14 14.08
C ILE A 128 21.69 8.74 13.48
N THR A 129 22.47 8.61 12.41
CA THR A 129 22.81 7.32 11.80
C THR A 129 24.30 7.30 11.44
N PHE A 130 24.93 6.13 11.56
CA PHE A 130 26.37 5.97 11.33
C PHE A 130 26.68 5.31 9.99
N ASN A 131 25.98 5.76 8.97
CA ASN A 131 26.25 5.33 7.60
C ASN A 131 25.83 6.41 6.59
N THR A 132 26.40 6.31 5.41
CA THR A 132 25.98 7.07 4.23
C THR A 132 25.98 6.17 3.01
N ASP A 133 25.30 6.59 1.95
CA ASP A 133 25.20 5.84 0.70
C ASP A 133 25.12 6.78 -0.52
N SER A 134 25.12 6.21 -1.72
CA SER A 134 25.09 6.98 -2.97
C SER A 134 23.77 7.73 -3.22
N MET A 135 22.72 7.47 -2.44
CA MET A 135 21.43 8.17 -2.52
C MET A 135 21.33 9.32 -1.53
N THR A 136 22.31 9.48 -0.63
CA THR A 136 22.31 10.53 0.39
C THR A 136 22.22 11.91 -0.24
N GLY A 137 21.24 12.70 0.21
CA GLY A 137 20.97 14.06 -0.28
C GLY A 137 20.20 14.14 -1.59
N LYS A 138 19.84 13.03 -2.25
CA LYS A 138 18.93 13.07 -3.40
C LYS A 138 17.53 13.49 -2.99
N THR A 139 16.92 14.32 -3.84
CA THR A 139 15.52 14.74 -3.76
C THR A 139 14.66 13.94 -4.75
N PHE A 140 13.34 14.13 -4.69
CA PHE A 140 12.43 13.49 -5.65
C PHE A 140 12.73 13.91 -7.11
N ASP A 141 13.15 15.15 -7.31
CA ASP A 141 13.45 15.68 -8.65
C ASP A 141 14.74 15.10 -9.25
N ASP A 142 15.67 14.61 -8.41
CA ASP A 142 16.94 14.02 -8.86
C ASP A 142 16.81 12.54 -9.27
N LEU A 143 15.66 11.90 -9.03
CA LEU A 143 15.46 10.49 -9.34
C LEU A 143 15.26 10.26 -10.85
N THR A 144 15.83 9.16 -11.30
CA THR A 144 15.69 8.66 -12.68
C THR A 144 15.26 7.19 -12.66
N SER A 145 14.79 6.64 -13.79
CA SER A 145 14.43 5.22 -13.88
C SER A 145 15.54 4.26 -13.51
N ASP A 146 16.79 4.68 -13.67
CA ASP A 146 17.96 3.86 -13.26
C ASP A 146 17.95 3.61 -11.75
N ASP A 147 17.46 4.53 -10.92
CA ASP A 147 17.42 4.39 -9.46
C ASP A 147 16.44 3.30 -9.01
N PHE A 148 15.48 2.88 -9.86
CA PHE A 148 14.46 1.87 -9.55
C PHE A 148 14.81 0.46 -10.03
N THR A 149 15.92 0.30 -10.72
CA THR A 149 16.31 -1.02 -11.26
C THR A 149 16.85 -1.96 -10.15
N PRO A 150 16.61 -3.29 -10.25
CA PRO A 150 17.20 -4.26 -9.33
C PRO A 150 18.74 -4.20 -9.30
N ALA A 151 19.37 -3.79 -10.40
CA ALA A 151 20.82 -3.61 -10.49
C ALA A 151 21.28 -2.47 -9.59
N SER A 152 20.61 -1.34 -9.60
CA SER A 152 20.93 -0.18 -8.75
C SER A 152 20.67 -0.48 -7.28
N GLN A 153 19.60 -1.21 -6.96
CA GLN A 153 19.33 -1.67 -5.59
C GLN A 153 20.48 -2.54 -5.06
N SER A 154 20.95 -3.50 -5.88
CA SER A 154 22.06 -4.40 -5.52
C SER A 154 23.41 -3.69 -5.51
N ALA A 155 23.58 -2.61 -6.27
CA ALA A 155 24.80 -1.83 -6.38
C ALA A 155 24.90 -0.70 -5.34
N LEU A 156 23.88 -0.52 -4.49
CA LEU A 156 23.88 0.51 -3.46
C LEU A 156 25.06 0.29 -2.51
N LYS A 157 26.04 1.19 -2.60
CA LYS A 157 27.19 1.15 -1.70
C LYS A 157 26.86 1.94 -0.45
N ARG A 158 26.86 1.24 0.68
CA ARG A 158 26.78 1.84 2.01
C ARG A 158 28.18 1.94 2.58
N THR A 159 28.52 3.09 3.15
CA THR A 159 29.74 3.31 3.92
C THR A 159 29.33 3.44 5.37
N GLU A 160 29.79 2.51 6.20
CA GLU A 160 29.58 2.55 7.65
C GLU A 160 30.65 3.40 8.32
N PHE A 161 30.26 4.14 9.36
CA PHE A 161 31.14 4.88 10.24
C PHE A 161 31.36 4.07 11.51
N GLU A 162 32.60 3.69 11.77
CA GLU A 162 32.93 2.78 12.87
C GLU A 162 33.63 3.53 14.02
N ASN A 163 33.40 3.05 15.25
CA ASN A 163 34.16 3.52 16.39
C ASN A 163 35.66 3.28 16.17
N ASN A 164 36.48 4.18 16.71
CA ASN A 164 37.93 4.15 16.60
C ASN A 164 38.45 4.19 15.15
N GLN A 165 37.67 4.71 14.23
CA GLN A 165 38.12 5.00 12.86
C GLN A 165 38.95 6.28 12.87
N LEU A 166 40.11 6.23 12.21
CA LEU A 166 40.93 7.41 11.99
C LEU A 166 40.27 8.30 10.92
N VAL A 167 40.01 9.52 11.26
CA VAL A 167 39.42 10.53 10.36
C VAL A 167 40.29 11.79 10.30
N VAL A 168 40.22 12.51 9.23
CA VAL A 168 40.74 13.87 9.14
C VAL A 168 39.57 14.89 9.16
N LYS A 169 39.90 16.12 9.53
CA LYS A 169 38.88 17.19 9.56
C LYS A 169 38.14 17.32 8.24
N GLY A 170 36.81 17.22 8.31
CA GLY A 170 35.92 17.25 7.15
C GLY A 170 35.47 15.87 6.65
N ASP A 171 36.15 14.80 7.07
CA ASP A 171 35.67 13.44 6.75
C ASP A 171 34.32 13.19 7.38
N PRO A 172 33.40 12.48 6.71
CA PRO A 172 32.10 12.19 7.23
C PRO A 172 32.17 11.28 8.49
N VAL A 173 31.46 11.67 9.53
CA VAL A 173 31.43 10.93 10.81
C VAL A 173 30.05 10.45 11.20
N TYR A 174 28.99 11.15 10.85
CA TYR A 174 27.63 10.65 11.00
C TYR A 174 26.69 11.37 10.02
N ARG A 175 25.51 10.81 9.84
CA ARG A 175 24.43 11.42 9.09
C ARG A 175 23.32 11.77 10.05
N LEU A 176 22.74 12.96 9.90
CA LEU A 176 21.62 13.46 10.70
C LEU A 176 20.39 13.62 9.81
N CYS A 177 19.30 12.96 10.14
CA CYS A 177 18.01 13.21 9.54
C CYS A 177 17.31 14.31 10.35
N THR A 178 17.21 15.51 9.76
CA THR A 178 16.83 16.74 10.48
C THR A 178 15.33 17.01 10.49
N ASN A 179 14.54 16.21 9.76
CA ASN A 179 13.10 16.44 9.63
C ASN A 179 12.34 15.09 9.75
N GLU A 180 11.14 15.14 10.35
CA GLU A 180 10.21 14.00 10.39
C GLU A 180 9.52 13.75 9.04
N ASN A 181 9.59 14.70 8.10
CA ASN A 181 9.05 14.52 6.76
C ASN A 181 10.00 13.67 5.92
N TRP A 182 9.44 12.67 5.31
CA TRP A 182 10.14 11.76 4.41
C TRP A 182 9.20 11.26 3.33
N SER A 183 9.71 10.64 2.29
CA SER A 183 8.87 10.10 1.23
C SER A 183 9.41 8.81 0.63
N VAL A 184 8.52 8.13 -0.08
CA VAL A 184 8.85 6.98 -0.92
C VAL A 184 8.47 7.30 -2.34
N ALA A 185 9.45 7.28 -3.22
CA ALA A 185 9.21 7.41 -4.65
C ALA A 185 8.99 6.03 -5.28
N ILE A 186 8.02 5.96 -6.18
CA ILE A 186 7.75 4.79 -7.03
C ILE A 186 7.74 5.21 -8.50
N GLU A 187 8.23 4.36 -9.39
CA GLU A 187 8.07 4.50 -10.83
C GLU A 187 6.87 3.68 -11.28
N THR A 188 5.98 4.27 -12.09
CA THR A 188 4.77 3.62 -12.59
C THR A 188 4.35 4.20 -13.93
N ASP A 189 3.32 3.63 -14.55
CA ASP A 189 2.71 4.20 -15.76
C ASP A 189 1.86 5.46 -15.45
N ALA A 190 1.60 6.25 -16.48
CA ALA A 190 0.91 7.53 -16.35
C ALA A 190 -0.56 7.38 -15.89
N ASP A 191 -1.23 6.29 -16.26
CA ASP A 191 -2.64 6.05 -15.89
C ASP A 191 -2.73 5.69 -14.40
N THR A 192 -1.84 4.84 -13.92
CA THR A 192 -1.73 4.50 -12.50
C THR A 192 -1.34 5.73 -11.67
N ALA A 193 -0.35 6.52 -12.11
CA ALA A 193 0.04 7.74 -11.42
C ALA A 193 -1.11 8.73 -11.30
N LYS A 194 -1.90 8.89 -12.36
CA LYS A 194 -3.08 9.74 -12.36
C LYS A 194 -4.15 9.23 -11.40
N ALA A 195 -4.44 7.93 -11.44
CA ALA A 195 -5.42 7.33 -10.53
C ALA A 195 -5.03 7.48 -9.04
N LEU A 196 -3.73 7.40 -8.72
CA LEU A 196 -3.23 7.63 -7.37
C LEU A 196 -3.29 9.12 -6.97
N ALA A 197 -3.06 10.03 -7.92
CA ALA A 197 -3.08 11.47 -7.68
C ALA A 197 -4.50 12.05 -7.59
N ASP A 198 -5.53 11.34 -8.07
CA ASP A 198 -6.94 11.72 -7.88
C ASP A 198 -7.34 11.66 -6.38
N ASP A 199 -6.65 10.82 -5.60
CA ASP A 199 -6.76 10.76 -4.15
C ASP A 199 -5.68 11.64 -3.50
N ALA A 200 -6.07 12.68 -2.77
CA ALA A 200 -5.12 13.58 -2.09
C ALA A 200 -4.27 12.85 -1.04
N TYR A 201 -4.81 11.78 -0.46
CA TYR A 201 -4.16 10.91 0.53
C TYR A 201 -4.51 9.46 0.29
N ILE A 202 -3.52 8.59 0.40
CA ILE A 202 -3.68 7.14 0.31
C ILE A 202 -3.09 6.45 1.54
N GLN A 203 -3.61 5.28 1.87
CA GLN A 203 -3.01 4.43 2.89
C GLN A 203 -1.94 3.54 2.26
N VAL A 204 -0.79 3.49 2.92
CA VAL A 204 0.37 2.68 2.50
C VAL A 204 0.72 1.73 3.63
N ARG A 205 0.76 0.43 3.34
CA ARG A 205 1.24 -0.59 4.27
C ARG A 205 2.68 -0.96 3.95
N PHE A 206 3.56 -0.85 4.93
CA PHE A 206 4.96 -1.27 4.80
C PHE A 206 5.11 -2.73 5.19
N LEU A 207 5.73 -3.54 4.31
CA LEU A 207 5.87 -4.98 4.57
C LEU A 207 6.94 -5.31 5.62
N LYS A 208 7.85 -4.38 5.89
CA LYS A 208 8.92 -4.51 6.89
C LYS A 208 8.34 -4.71 8.32
N ASN A 209 7.40 -3.86 8.71
CA ASN A 209 6.87 -3.80 10.08
C ASN A 209 5.33 -3.88 10.14
N GLN A 210 4.66 -4.12 9.00
CA GLN A 210 3.20 -4.16 8.84
C GLN A 210 2.49 -2.85 9.23
N GLU A 211 3.25 -1.77 9.41
CA GLU A 211 2.71 -0.45 9.71
C GLU A 211 1.93 0.11 8.51
N THR A 212 0.81 0.76 8.81
CA THR A 212 -0.01 1.42 7.79
C THR A 212 -0.04 2.92 8.08
N LEU A 213 0.49 3.70 7.14
CA LEU A 213 0.59 5.15 7.23
C LEU A 213 -0.25 5.83 6.15
N TRP A 214 -0.66 7.07 6.41
CA TRP A 214 -1.25 7.94 5.39
C TRP A 214 -0.16 8.72 4.68
N ALA A 215 -0.17 8.68 3.35
CA ALA A 215 0.71 9.45 2.48
C ALA A 215 -0.06 10.50 1.71
N SER A 216 0.48 11.69 1.59
CA SER A 216 0.07 12.62 0.52
C SER A 216 0.72 12.20 -0.79
N VAL A 217 -0.01 12.38 -1.89
CA VAL A 217 0.41 11.91 -3.22
C VAL A 217 0.75 13.08 -4.10
N SER A 218 1.91 13.03 -4.73
CA SER A 218 2.27 13.90 -5.85
C SER A 218 2.94 13.10 -6.95
N SER A 219 2.93 13.60 -8.18
CA SER A 219 3.54 12.91 -9.31
C SER A 219 4.27 13.87 -10.24
N ARG A 220 5.27 13.36 -10.95
CA ARG A 220 5.95 14.05 -12.03
C ARG A 220 6.26 13.10 -13.18
N THR A 221 6.39 13.64 -14.36
CA THR A 221 6.90 12.92 -15.54
C THR A 221 8.19 13.60 -16.00
N ASP A 222 9.22 12.81 -16.25
CA ASP A 222 10.50 13.32 -16.76
C ASP A 222 10.45 13.59 -18.28
N GLU A 223 11.53 14.16 -18.83
CA GLU A 223 11.64 14.46 -20.26
C GLU A 223 11.65 13.21 -21.15
N ALA A 224 11.99 12.04 -20.60
CA ALA A 224 11.96 10.76 -21.31
C ALA A 224 10.58 10.10 -21.31
N GLY A 225 9.61 10.64 -20.57
CA GLY A 225 8.25 10.13 -20.45
C GLY A 225 8.04 9.15 -19.30
N ASN A 226 9.05 8.95 -18.43
CA ASN A 226 8.91 8.11 -17.25
C ASN A 226 8.12 8.87 -16.17
N THR A 227 7.19 8.19 -15.53
CA THR A 227 6.32 8.79 -14.51
C THR A 227 6.66 8.27 -13.13
N PHE A 228 6.84 9.19 -12.20
CA PHE A 228 7.17 8.93 -10.81
C PHE A 228 6.09 9.49 -9.91
N VAL A 229 5.78 8.75 -8.86
CA VAL A 229 4.86 9.17 -7.79
C VAL A 229 5.65 9.27 -6.50
N ASP A 230 5.47 10.38 -5.78
CA ASP A 230 6.01 10.62 -4.46
C ASP A 230 4.92 10.42 -3.40
N LEU A 231 5.18 9.54 -2.46
CA LEU A 231 4.34 9.25 -1.31
C LEU A 231 4.98 9.88 -0.09
N SER A 232 4.49 11.05 0.32
CA SER A 232 5.08 11.83 1.40
C SER A 232 4.40 11.55 2.74
N PHE A 233 5.21 11.35 3.78
CA PHE A 233 4.84 11.06 5.16
C PHE A 233 5.37 12.14 6.11
N SER A 234 4.73 12.31 7.28
CA SER A 234 5.11 13.27 8.31
C SER A 234 5.35 12.64 9.70
N ASN A 235 5.42 11.31 9.76
CA ASN A 235 5.62 10.54 10.99
C ASN A 235 6.38 9.25 10.70
N SER A 236 6.77 8.50 11.75
CA SER A 236 7.44 7.19 11.69
C SER A 236 8.77 7.20 10.91
N MET A 237 9.41 8.37 10.70
CA MET A 237 10.67 8.47 9.96
C MET A 237 11.78 7.64 10.61
N ILE A 238 11.77 7.47 11.94
CA ILE A 238 12.75 6.72 12.71
C ILE A 238 12.83 5.24 12.26
N ASP A 239 11.69 4.62 11.92
CA ASP A 239 11.62 3.22 11.53
C ASP A 239 12.19 2.97 10.11
N PHE A 240 12.36 4.06 9.32
CA PHE A 240 12.82 4.01 7.94
C PHE A 240 14.08 4.83 7.68
N CYS A 241 14.72 5.41 8.73
CA CYS A 241 15.86 6.31 8.56
C CYS A 241 17.11 5.62 7.99
N ASN A 242 17.22 4.31 8.07
CA ASN A 242 18.30 3.52 7.48
C ASN A 242 17.94 2.84 6.15
N ASP A 243 16.65 2.86 5.76
CA ASP A 243 16.22 2.21 4.53
C ASP A 243 16.37 3.12 3.30
N ARG A 244 16.73 2.55 2.15
CA ARG A 244 16.65 3.23 0.84
C ARG A 244 15.59 2.61 -0.05
N TYR A 245 15.39 1.32 0.05
CA TYR A 245 14.38 0.60 -0.69
C TYR A 245 13.48 -0.14 0.30
N VAL A 246 12.19 0.06 0.16
CA VAL A 246 11.17 -0.58 1.00
C VAL A 246 10.14 -1.27 0.12
N ARG A 247 9.56 -2.34 0.64
CA ARG A 247 8.41 -2.99 0.01
C ARG A 247 7.14 -2.48 0.68
N LEU A 248 6.18 -2.08 -0.14
CA LEU A 248 4.94 -1.53 0.35
C LEU A 248 3.75 -2.02 -0.47
N GLU A 249 2.56 -1.90 0.10
CA GLU A 249 1.27 -2.11 -0.54
C GLU A 249 0.50 -0.78 -0.52
N LEU A 250 0.01 -0.36 -1.68
CA LEU A 250 -0.90 0.77 -1.77
C LEU A 250 -2.31 0.28 -1.46
N LEU A 251 -2.89 0.76 -0.37
CA LEU A 251 -4.26 0.46 0.01
C LEU A 251 -5.18 1.52 -0.64
N THR A 252 -5.26 1.47 -1.96
CA THR A 252 -6.25 2.27 -2.70
C THR A 252 -7.64 1.83 -2.27
N GLU A 253 -8.63 2.73 -2.37
CA GLU A 253 -9.98 2.41 -1.90
C GLU A 253 -10.39 1.01 -2.36
N GLN A 254 -10.62 0.14 -1.41
CA GLN A 254 -11.21 -1.16 -1.69
C GLN A 254 -12.60 -0.87 -2.25
N LYS A 255 -12.78 -1.07 -3.54
CA LYS A 255 -14.12 -1.07 -4.12
C LYS A 255 -14.90 -2.14 -3.38
N ARG A 256 -15.66 -1.69 -2.37
CA ARG A 256 -16.49 -2.59 -1.56
C ARG A 256 -17.66 -3.04 -2.41
N GLY A 257 -17.83 -4.34 -2.50
CA GLY A 257 -18.90 -4.94 -3.28
C GLY A 257 -19.12 -6.39 -2.89
N LEU A 258 -20.06 -7.03 -3.56
CA LEU A 258 -20.30 -8.46 -3.40
C LEU A 258 -19.27 -9.24 -4.22
N LYS A 259 -18.66 -10.25 -3.61
CA LYS A 259 -17.73 -11.14 -4.29
C LYS A 259 -18.50 -12.23 -5.02
N VAL A 260 -18.32 -12.30 -6.35
CA VAL A 260 -19.02 -13.22 -7.24
C VAL A 260 -17.98 -14.06 -8.01
N PRO A 261 -18.03 -15.40 -8.00
CA PRO A 261 -17.14 -16.22 -8.82
C PRO A 261 -17.35 -15.97 -10.32
N ASN A 262 -16.28 -15.95 -11.11
CA ASN A 262 -16.39 -15.74 -12.56
C ASN A 262 -17.25 -16.81 -13.24
N SER A 263 -17.28 -18.04 -12.71
CA SER A 263 -18.12 -19.14 -13.23
C SER A 263 -19.62 -18.93 -13.10
N SER A 264 -20.06 -17.97 -12.26
CA SER A 264 -21.47 -17.61 -12.08
C SER A 264 -21.90 -16.46 -12.97
N ILE A 265 -20.96 -15.78 -13.64
CA ILE A 265 -21.27 -14.64 -14.51
C ILE A 265 -21.72 -15.14 -15.89
N VAL A 266 -22.80 -14.57 -16.37
CA VAL A 266 -23.41 -14.91 -17.66
C VAL A 266 -23.80 -13.63 -18.41
N GLN A 267 -23.84 -13.72 -19.73
CA GLN A 267 -24.44 -12.71 -20.59
C GLN A 267 -25.76 -13.25 -21.13
N SER A 268 -26.83 -12.46 -21.04
CA SER A 268 -28.16 -12.81 -21.55
C SER A 268 -28.69 -11.70 -22.44
N ASP A 269 -29.39 -12.10 -23.50
CA ASP A 269 -30.02 -11.18 -24.46
C ASP A 269 -31.43 -10.78 -23.95
N PHE A 270 -31.79 -9.51 -24.19
CA PHE A 270 -33.04 -8.91 -23.81
C PHE A 270 -33.56 -8.02 -24.93
N PHE A 271 -34.88 -7.93 -25.07
CA PHE A 271 -35.49 -6.91 -25.95
C PHE A 271 -35.45 -5.52 -25.29
N LEU A 272 -35.11 -4.51 -26.08
CA LEU A 272 -35.22 -3.12 -25.73
C LEU A 272 -36.61 -2.60 -26.08
N VAL A 273 -37.39 -2.24 -25.05
CA VAL A 273 -38.75 -1.73 -25.21
C VAL A 273 -38.83 -0.32 -24.61
N PRO A 274 -39.33 0.70 -25.36
CA PRO A 274 -39.46 2.04 -24.81
C PRO A 274 -40.35 2.04 -23.55
N LYS A 275 -39.96 2.80 -22.54
CA LYS A 275 -40.65 2.88 -21.22
C LYS A 275 -42.13 3.19 -21.34
N ASP A 276 -42.49 4.00 -22.32
CA ASP A 276 -43.87 4.40 -22.59
C ASP A 276 -44.82 3.25 -23.00
N PHE A 277 -44.27 2.12 -23.44
CA PHE A 277 -45.02 0.93 -23.80
C PHE A 277 -45.13 -0.11 -22.69
N VAL A 278 -44.48 0.14 -21.56
CA VAL A 278 -44.59 -0.73 -20.37
C VAL A 278 -45.63 -0.13 -19.40
N THR A 279 -46.53 -0.94 -18.93
CA THR A 279 -47.62 -0.55 -18.03
C THR A 279 -47.77 -1.49 -16.85
N THR A 280 -48.54 -1.09 -15.85
CA THR A 280 -48.86 -1.93 -14.69
C THR A 280 -50.18 -2.62 -14.90
N GLY A 281 -50.21 -3.94 -14.84
CA GLY A 281 -51.46 -4.73 -14.95
C GLY A 281 -52.34 -4.71 -13.69
N PRO A 282 -53.47 -5.36 -13.75
CA PRO A 282 -54.44 -5.39 -12.64
C PRO A 282 -53.88 -5.99 -11.35
N SER A 283 -52.89 -6.85 -11.43
CA SER A 283 -52.25 -7.49 -10.29
C SER A 283 -51.10 -6.68 -9.70
N GLY A 284 -50.81 -5.49 -10.24
CA GLY A 284 -49.72 -4.63 -9.81
C GLY A 284 -48.35 -4.99 -10.43
N ASN A 285 -48.27 -5.99 -11.33
CA ASN A 285 -47.08 -6.38 -12.03
C ASN A 285 -46.86 -5.57 -13.31
N GLN A 286 -45.63 -5.32 -13.68
CA GLN A 286 -45.30 -4.63 -14.94
C GLN A 286 -45.41 -5.59 -16.12
N GLY A 287 -45.75 -5.03 -17.28
CA GLY A 287 -45.87 -5.78 -18.52
C GLY A 287 -46.24 -4.88 -19.70
N VAL A 288 -46.57 -5.50 -20.82
CA VAL A 288 -46.90 -4.84 -22.08
C VAL A 288 -48.28 -5.22 -22.57
N LEU A 289 -48.87 -4.39 -23.45
CA LEU A 289 -50.12 -4.65 -24.13
C LEU A 289 -49.83 -5.31 -25.45
N LEU A 290 -49.79 -6.66 -25.52
CA LEU A 290 -49.45 -7.44 -26.68
C LEU A 290 -50.62 -7.59 -27.63
N GLU A 291 -50.45 -7.28 -28.90
CA GLU A 291 -51.38 -7.58 -29.95
C GLU A 291 -51.43 -9.09 -30.28
N THR A 292 -52.61 -9.63 -30.22
CA THR A 292 -52.85 -11.03 -30.64
C THR A 292 -53.94 -11.08 -31.70
N TYR A 293 -53.87 -12.07 -32.55
CA TYR A 293 -54.84 -12.24 -33.64
C TYR A 293 -55.49 -13.61 -33.54
N ASP A 294 -56.84 -13.61 -33.55
CA ASP A 294 -57.61 -14.86 -33.58
C ASP A 294 -57.50 -15.55 -34.96
N GLU A 295 -58.04 -16.77 -35.06
CA GLU A 295 -58.04 -17.54 -36.29
C GLU A 295 -58.79 -16.81 -37.43
N ASP A 296 -59.74 -15.96 -37.08
CA ASP A 296 -60.52 -15.12 -38.04
C ASP A 296 -59.81 -13.79 -38.39
N GLY A 297 -58.60 -13.55 -37.87
CA GLY A 297 -57.77 -12.34 -38.09
C GLY A 297 -58.27 -11.12 -37.31
N THR A 298 -59.09 -11.31 -36.28
CA THR A 298 -59.55 -10.21 -35.42
C THR A 298 -58.44 -9.87 -34.41
N LYS A 299 -58.04 -8.57 -34.39
CA LYS A 299 -57.04 -8.05 -33.43
C LYS A 299 -57.65 -8.03 -32.01
N SER A 300 -56.95 -8.58 -31.07
CA SER A 300 -57.18 -8.38 -29.64
C SER A 300 -55.90 -7.94 -28.92
N VAL A 301 -56.02 -7.19 -27.85
CA VAL A 301 -54.88 -6.72 -27.06
C VAL A 301 -54.94 -7.38 -25.68
N VAL A 302 -53.87 -8.05 -25.33
CA VAL A 302 -53.77 -8.81 -24.06
C VAL A 302 -52.62 -8.27 -23.24
N PHE A 303 -52.90 -7.96 -21.95
CA PHE A 303 -51.83 -7.66 -21.02
C PHE A 303 -51.00 -8.89 -20.79
N THR A 304 -49.68 -8.76 -21.13
CA THR A 304 -48.68 -9.82 -20.94
C THR A 304 -47.68 -9.33 -19.92
N GLU A 305 -47.57 -10.07 -18.82
CA GLU A 305 -46.62 -9.76 -17.75
C GLU A 305 -45.18 -9.93 -18.27
N ALA A 306 -44.41 -8.86 -18.18
CA ALA A 306 -43.02 -8.81 -18.59
C ALA A 306 -42.27 -7.80 -17.68
N ALA A 307 -41.68 -8.31 -16.60
CA ALA A 307 -40.96 -7.48 -15.66
C ALA A 307 -39.62 -7.03 -16.24
N PRO A 308 -39.23 -5.75 -16.06
CA PRO A 308 -37.92 -5.29 -16.48
C PRO A 308 -36.79 -5.93 -15.70
N TYR A 309 -35.72 -6.33 -16.39
CA TYR A 309 -34.46 -6.82 -15.80
C TYR A 309 -33.40 -5.72 -15.67
N SER A 310 -33.55 -4.63 -16.40
CA SER A 310 -32.76 -3.40 -16.29
C SER A 310 -33.48 -2.26 -17.01
N GLU A 311 -32.94 -1.05 -16.82
CA GLU A 311 -33.37 0.13 -17.58
C GLU A 311 -32.15 0.95 -18.03
N LYS A 312 -32.20 1.49 -19.22
CA LYS A 312 -31.20 2.40 -19.75
C LYS A 312 -31.87 3.44 -20.64
N ASP A 313 -31.53 4.69 -20.41
CA ASP A 313 -32.12 5.81 -21.13
C ASP A 313 -33.65 5.76 -21.09
N ASP A 314 -34.32 5.74 -22.23
CA ASP A 314 -35.77 5.70 -22.34
C ASP A 314 -36.34 4.27 -22.55
N SER A 315 -35.54 3.22 -22.33
CA SER A 315 -35.94 1.83 -22.60
C SER A 315 -35.77 0.93 -21.38
N TYR A 316 -36.63 -0.09 -21.31
CA TYR A 316 -36.51 -1.25 -20.42
C TYR A 316 -35.94 -2.46 -21.18
N TYR A 317 -35.26 -3.31 -20.43
CA TYR A 317 -34.78 -4.61 -20.90
C TYR A 317 -35.80 -5.69 -20.48
N LEU A 318 -36.47 -6.29 -21.45
CA LEU A 318 -37.51 -7.31 -21.23
C LEU A 318 -37.06 -8.68 -21.72
N ASP A 319 -37.48 -9.75 -21.04
CA ASP A 319 -37.07 -11.13 -21.31
C ASP A 319 -37.60 -11.65 -22.66
N GLU A 320 -36.75 -12.32 -23.42
CA GLU A 320 -37.09 -13.00 -24.68
C GLU A 320 -37.91 -14.27 -24.49
N SER A 321 -38.02 -14.80 -23.27
CA SER A 321 -38.89 -15.95 -22.98
C SER A 321 -40.38 -15.61 -23.06
N VAL A 322 -40.72 -14.32 -22.82
CA VAL A 322 -42.11 -13.83 -22.76
C VAL A 322 -42.52 -13.17 -24.08
N LEU A 323 -41.58 -12.51 -24.73
CA LEU A 323 -41.83 -11.75 -25.97
C LEU A 323 -41.03 -12.35 -27.14
N LYS A 324 -41.43 -12.05 -28.34
CA LYS A 324 -40.77 -12.54 -29.55
C LYS A 324 -40.48 -11.38 -30.53
N ALA A 325 -39.38 -11.53 -31.26
CA ALA A 325 -39.09 -10.59 -32.36
C ALA A 325 -40.27 -10.56 -33.35
N GLY A 326 -40.73 -9.36 -33.68
CA GLY A 326 -41.89 -9.16 -34.53
C GLY A 326 -43.23 -9.01 -33.79
N ASP A 327 -43.27 -9.24 -32.51
CA ASP A 327 -44.46 -8.94 -31.70
C ASP A 327 -44.74 -7.45 -31.72
N VAL A 328 -46.04 -7.09 -31.81
CA VAL A 328 -46.51 -5.71 -31.79
C VAL A 328 -47.18 -5.43 -30.47
N ILE A 329 -46.75 -4.35 -29.84
CA ILE A 329 -47.30 -3.90 -28.55
C ILE A 329 -47.94 -2.53 -28.69
N ASP A 330 -49.07 -2.33 -27.99
CA ASP A 330 -49.79 -1.04 -27.99
C ASP A 330 -49.27 -0.16 -26.85
N LYS A 331 -49.16 1.14 -27.11
CA LYS A 331 -48.91 2.13 -26.05
C LYS A 331 -50.16 2.34 -25.23
N PRO A 332 -50.10 2.29 -23.86
CA PRO A 332 -51.27 2.55 -23.02
C PRO A 332 -51.90 3.90 -23.32
N ASP A 333 -53.23 3.92 -23.38
CA ASP A 333 -54.06 5.12 -23.68
C ASP A 333 -53.68 5.87 -24.97
N SER A 334 -53.11 5.17 -25.95
CA SER A 334 -52.71 5.72 -27.26
C SER A 334 -53.09 4.76 -28.38
N THR A 335 -52.95 5.22 -29.61
CA THR A 335 -53.04 4.38 -30.82
C THR A 335 -51.68 4.00 -31.39
N ASP A 336 -50.63 4.41 -30.72
CA ASP A 336 -49.24 4.14 -31.16
C ASP A 336 -48.91 2.69 -30.85
N THR A 337 -48.15 2.08 -31.78
CA THR A 337 -47.69 0.71 -31.66
C THR A 337 -46.17 0.67 -31.79
N PHE A 338 -45.58 -0.30 -31.15
CA PHE A 338 -44.12 -0.59 -31.26
C PHE A 338 -43.92 -2.06 -31.63
N THR A 339 -43.06 -2.30 -32.61
CA THR A 339 -42.71 -3.66 -33.02
C THR A 339 -41.40 -4.03 -32.35
N ILE A 340 -41.38 -5.14 -31.61
CA ILE A 340 -40.23 -5.63 -30.91
C ILE A 340 -39.18 -6.14 -31.90
N SER A 341 -37.99 -5.54 -31.88
CA SER A 341 -36.90 -5.88 -32.81
C SER A 341 -35.51 -5.75 -32.17
N ASP A 342 -35.29 -4.76 -31.33
CA ASP A 342 -33.98 -4.39 -30.85
C ASP A 342 -33.59 -5.23 -29.64
N HIS A 343 -32.37 -5.76 -29.66
CA HIS A 343 -31.78 -6.57 -28.63
C HIS A 343 -30.59 -5.88 -27.99
N ALA A 344 -30.37 -6.15 -26.71
CA ALA A 344 -29.14 -5.77 -26.01
C ALA A 344 -28.76 -6.84 -24.99
N GLN A 345 -27.47 -6.97 -24.76
CA GLN A 345 -26.92 -7.91 -23.79
C GLN A 345 -26.74 -7.26 -22.44
N LEU A 346 -27.13 -7.97 -21.37
CA LEU A 346 -26.80 -7.64 -19.99
C LEU A 346 -25.84 -8.69 -19.41
N THR A 347 -24.88 -8.20 -18.64
CA THR A 347 -24.03 -9.07 -17.82
C THR A 347 -24.67 -9.26 -16.47
N GLY A 348 -24.81 -10.50 -16.03
CA GLY A 348 -25.52 -10.80 -14.78
C GLY A 348 -25.15 -12.15 -14.19
N VAL A 349 -25.91 -12.56 -13.20
CA VAL A 349 -25.86 -13.87 -12.56
C VAL A 349 -27.27 -14.40 -12.37
N TYR A 350 -27.42 -15.71 -12.19
CA TYR A 350 -28.69 -16.30 -11.81
C TYR A 350 -28.80 -16.35 -10.28
N ASN A 351 -29.77 -15.60 -9.73
CA ASN A 351 -30.17 -15.64 -8.33
C ASN A 351 -31.21 -16.75 -8.13
N ILE A 352 -31.07 -17.54 -7.08
CA ILE A 352 -32.04 -18.57 -6.71
C ILE A 352 -33.17 -17.90 -5.91
N ASN A 353 -34.27 -17.63 -6.59
CA ASN A 353 -35.45 -17.04 -5.98
C ASN A 353 -36.59 -18.07 -5.93
N ARG A 354 -37.02 -18.49 -4.72
CA ARG A 354 -38.10 -19.47 -4.49
C ARG A 354 -37.95 -20.78 -5.30
N GLY A 355 -36.69 -21.19 -5.58
CA GLY A 355 -36.40 -22.41 -6.34
C GLY A 355 -36.27 -22.20 -7.85
N TYR A 356 -36.36 -21.00 -8.36
CA TYR A 356 -36.16 -20.64 -9.77
C TYR A 356 -34.87 -19.84 -9.95
N ALA A 357 -34.24 -19.99 -11.10
CA ALA A 357 -33.10 -19.20 -11.53
C ALA A 357 -33.59 -17.87 -12.12
N ASP A 358 -33.48 -16.78 -11.39
CA ASP A 358 -33.89 -15.43 -11.77
C ASP A 358 -32.63 -14.64 -12.15
N PHE A 359 -32.59 -14.04 -13.35
CA PHE A 359 -31.46 -13.24 -13.79
C PHE A 359 -31.37 -11.93 -12.98
N ARG A 360 -30.17 -11.57 -12.58
CA ARG A 360 -29.85 -10.30 -11.92
C ARG A 360 -28.69 -9.64 -12.60
N GLU A 361 -28.91 -8.40 -13.05
CA GLU A 361 -27.86 -7.58 -13.62
C GLU A 361 -26.74 -7.32 -12.61
N ILE A 362 -25.48 -7.31 -13.04
CA ILE A 362 -24.35 -6.93 -12.20
C ILE A 362 -23.52 -5.83 -12.88
N SER A 363 -23.09 -4.87 -12.06
CA SER A 363 -22.06 -3.88 -12.45
C SER A 363 -20.73 -4.30 -11.84
N ILE A 364 -19.78 -4.69 -12.67
CA ILE A 364 -18.47 -5.16 -12.24
C ILE A 364 -17.62 -3.94 -11.85
N LEU A 365 -17.17 -3.89 -10.60
CA LEU A 365 -16.28 -2.86 -10.06
C LEU A 365 -14.81 -3.27 -10.22
N TYR A 366 -14.52 -4.57 -10.07
CA TYR A 366 -13.20 -5.18 -10.22
C TYR A 366 -13.37 -6.64 -10.62
N GLN A 367 -12.44 -7.19 -11.40
CA GLN A 367 -12.42 -8.60 -11.79
C GLN A 367 -10.99 -9.09 -11.94
N ASN A 368 -10.73 -10.30 -11.48
CA ASN A 368 -9.50 -11.05 -11.72
C ASN A 368 -9.82 -12.43 -12.35
N ASP A 369 -8.86 -13.34 -12.40
CA ASP A 369 -9.02 -14.65 -13.03
C ASP A 369 -10.01 -15.59 -12.29
N GLU A 370 -10.31 -15.35 -11.02
CA GLU A 370 -11.14 -16.22 -10.18
C GLU A 370 -12.51 -15.63 -9.87
N TYR A 371 -12.60 -14.33 -9.61
CA TYR A 371 -13.81 -13.66 -9.16
C TYR A 371 -13.94 -12.21 -9.63
N ALA A 372 -15.15 -11.70 -9.54
CA ALA A 372 -15.46 -10.28 -9.69
C ALA A 372 -16.00 -9.69 -8.37
N ILE A 373 -15.75 -8.40 -8.16
CA ILE A 373 -16.42 -7.56 -7.17
C ILE A 373 -17.47 -6.74 -7.88
N VAL A 374 -18.72 -6.89 -7.47
CA VAL A 374 -19.87 -6.24 -8.12
C VAL A 374 -20.56 -5.27 -7.19
N GLN A 375 -21.20 -4.24 -7.75
CA GLN A 375 -21.92 -3.24 -7.00
C GLN A 375 -23.11 -3.87 -6.28
N PRO A 376 -23.27 -3.71 -4.96
CA PRO A 376 -24.42 -4.20 -4.22
C PRO A 376 -25.62 -3.25 -4.35
N ASN A 377 -26.81 -3.79 -4.16
CA ASN A 377 -28.05 -3.04 -3.98
C ASN A 377 -28.45 -2.10 -5.14
N SER A 378 -28.00 -2.40 -6.38
CA SER A 378 -28.56 -1.74 -7.56
C SER A 378 -30.05 -2.13 -7.75
N PRO A 379 -30.88 -1.31 -8.40
CA PRO A 379 -32.34 -1.57 -8.52
C PRO A 379 -32.68 -2.96 -9.06
N TYR A 380 -31.90 -3.45 -10.02
CA TYR A 380 -32.08 -4.76 -10.68
C TYR A 380 -30.99 -5.78 -10.31
N GLY A 381 -30.08 -5.42 -9.39
CA GLY A 381 -28.87 -6.17 -9.09
C GLY A 381 -28.98 -7.05 -7.84
N LEU A 382 -27.82 -7.54 -7.42
CA LEU A 382 -27.65 -8.40 -6.24
C LEU A 382 -27.69 -7.62 -4.94
N ARG A 383 -28.13 -8.32 -3.90
CA ARG A 383 -28.10 -7.87 -2.49
C ARG A 383 -27.26 -8.80 -1.65
N GLU A 384 -26.84 -8.33 -0.49
CA GLU A 384 -26.22 -9.21 0.51
C GLU A 384 -27.14 -10.38 0.84
N TYR A 385 -26.56 -11.57 0.95
CA TYR A 385 -27.23 -12.84 1.23
C TYR A 385 -28.06 -13.40 0.08
N ASP A 386 -28.06 -12.83 -1.10
CA ASP A 386 -28.63 -13.47 -2.29
C ASP A 386 -27.88 -14.76 -2.61
N HIS A 387 -28.59 -15.82 -2.92
CA HIS A 387 -28.03 -17.10 -3.32
C HIS A 387 -27.91 -17.14 -4.83
N ILE A 388 -26.68 -17.34 -5.34
CA ILE A 388 -26.41 -17.38 -6.77
C ILE A 388 -26.00 -18.76 -7.24
N VAL A 389 -26.25 -19.06 -8.51
CA VAL A 389 -25.80 -20.27 -9.17
C VAL A 389 -24.29 -20.16 -9.44
N LEU A 390 -23.50 -21.09 -8.91
CA LEU A 390 -22.03 -21.06 -9.09
C LEU A 390 -21.58 -21.42 -10.50
N ASN A 391 -22.33 -22.26 -11.21
CA ASN A 391 -22.03 -22.64 -12.59
C ASN A 391 -23.19 -22.21 -13.50
N ALA A 392 -23.12 -20.97 -13.99
CA ALA A 392 -24.17 -20.37 -14.80
C ALA A 392 -24.40 -21.12 -16.12
N SER A 393 -23.38 -21.78 -16.68
CA SER A 393 -23.52 -22.53 -17.95
C SER A 393 -24.38 -23.79 -17.84
N ALA A 394 -24.67 -24.24 -16.61
CA ALA A 394 -25.51 -25.42 -16.38
C ALA A 394 -27.01 -25.10 -16.21
N VAL A 395 -27.38 -23.83 -16.28
CA VAL A 395 -28.74 -23.36 -15.96
C VAL A 395 -29.22 -22.41 -17.06
N THR A 396 -30.49 -22.51 -17.40
CA THR A 396 -31.18 -21.52 -18.23
C THR A 396 -32.16 -20.71 -17.39
N PRO A 397 -32.58 -19.51 -17.81
CA PRO A 397 -33.61 -18.72 -17.13
C PRO A 397 -34.83 -19.60 -16.80
N ASP A 398 -35.49 -19.32 -15.68
CA ASP A 398 -36.67 -20.02 -15.16
C ASP A 398 -36.52 -21.52 -14.90
N THR A 399 -35.30 -22.04 -14.94
CA THR A 399 -35.05 -23.44 -14.56
C THR A 399 -35.33 -23.64 -13.07
N ILE A 400 -36.09 -24.70 -12.77
CA ILE A 400 -36.32 -25.11 -11.37
C ILE A 400 -35.02 -25.74 -10.82
N ILE A 401 -34.46 -25.08 -9.82
CA ILE A 401 -33.28 -25.56 -9.10
C ILE A 401 -33.73 -26.18 -7.79
N TYR A 402 -33.54 -27.48 -7.63
CA TYR A 402 -33.74 -28.12 -6.34
C TYR A 402 -32.48 -27.97 -5.50
N GLN A 403 -32.68 -27.59 -4.23
CA GLN A 403 -31.62 -27.63 -3.22
C GLN A 403 -31.36 -29.05 -2.79
#